data_7c22a4b9703e4ec2e3d83ab609b52622
#
_entry.id   7c22a4b9703e4ec2e3d83ab609b52622
#
_cell.length_a   1.000
_cell.length_b   1.000
_cell.length_c   1.000
_cell.angle_alpha   90.00
_cell.angle_beta   90.00
_cell.angle_gamma   90.00
#
_symmetry.space_group_name_H-M   'P 1'
#
loop_
_entity.id
_entity.type
_entity.pdbx_description
1 polymer ?
#
loop_
_entity_poly.entity_id
_entity_poly.type
_entity_poly.pdbx_seq_one_letter_code
_entity_poly.pdbx_strand_id
1 'polypeptide(L)'
;MRLTVFAAAFVLTLATVPAFAQSEEDVMAQIENIHGDSVGFGEAFGRLQDAFLFGDPTTIAELGAYPLTVNANGEVYDILEPQDLVDNFDALLTQETQDALGSQDFADLIVTSEGVGFANGALWMSNICYDDGCNKTAWAIISINN
;
A
#
# COMPACT_ATOMS: atom_id res chain seq x y z
N MET A 1 22.13 50.30 46.83
CA MET A 1 22.14 49.90 45.44
C MET A 1 21.34 48.59 45.34
N ARG A 2 20.04 48.67 44.89
CA ARG A 2 19.12 47.52 44.83
C ARG A 2 19.02 47.11 43.37
N LEU A 3 19.55 45.93 43.06
CA LEU A 3 19.37 45.29 41.72
C LEU A 3 18.02 44.56 41.70
N THR A 4 17.09 45.08 40.93
CA THR A 4 15.84 44.37 40.58
C THR A 4 16.08 43.53 39.32
N VAL A 5 16.05 42.18 39.51
CA VAL A 5 16.12 41.24 38.40
C VAL A 5 14.69 41.01 37.88
N PHE A 6 14.41 41.43 36.65
CA PHE A 6 13.16 41.11 35.95
C PHE A 6 13.32 39.74 35.30
N ALA A 7 12.62 38.73 35.81
CA ALA A 7 12.48 37.44 35.16
C ALA A 7 11.37 37.56 34.12
N ALA A 8 11.74 37.56 32.83
CA ALA A 8 10.80 37.44 31.70
C ALA A 8 10.41 35.98 31.53
N ALA A 9 9.19 35.63 31.92
CA ALA A 9 8.62 34.33 31.64
C ALA A 9 8.19 34.24 30.15
N PHE A 10 8.92 33.46 29.36
CA PHE A 10 8.60 33.17 27.98
C PHE A 10 7.56 32.03 27.96
N VAL A 11 6.30 32.35 27.74
CA VAL A 11 5.22 31.35 27.58
C VAL A 11 5.29 30.82 26.15
N LEU A 12 5.86 29.61 25.97
CA LEU A 12 5.78 28.88 24.73
C LEU A 12 4.36 28.33 24.59
N THR A 13 3.53 28.96 23.78
CA THR A 13 2.25 28.38 23.34
C THR A 13 2.54 27.30 22.29
N LEU A 14 2.50 26.01 22.68
CA LEU A 14 2.44 24.90 21.74
C LEU A 14 1.09 24.98 21.01
N ALA A 15 1.13 25.42 19.76
CA ALA A 15 0.01 25.26 18.84
C ALA A 15 -0.11 23.76 18.51
N THR A 16 -1.06 23.07 19.11
CA THR A 16 -1.45 21.71 18.70
C THR A 16 -2.17 21.83 17.36
N VAL A 17 -1.47 21.53 16.27
CA VAL A 17 -2.09 21.35 14.94
C VAL A 17 -2.88 20.07 15.03
N PRO A 18 -4.22 20.06 14.80
CA PRO A 18 -4.95 18.80 14.71
C PRO A 18 -4.38 18.02 13.53
N ALA A 19 -3.80 16.85 13.79
CA ALA A 19 -3.50 15.89 12.75
C ALA A 19 -4.85 15.35 12.27
N PHE A 20 -5.29 15.76 11.09
CA PHE A 20 -6.42 15.13 10.44
C PHE A 20 -5.94 13.74 9.98
N ALA A 21 -6.43 12.69 10.64
CA ALA A 21 -6.27 11.34 10.15
C ALA A 21 -7.01 11.24 8.80
N GLN A 22 -6.33 10.71 7.79
CA GLN A 22 -6.93 10.43 6.49
C GLN A 22 -8.08 9.45 6.68
N SER A 23 -9.23 9.70 6.06
CA SER A 23 -10.37 8.81 6.10
C SER A 23 -10.39 7.87 4.89
N GLU A 24 -11.13 6.77 4.98
CA GLU A 24 -11.37 5.88 3.83
C GLU A 24 -11.96 6.64 2.64
N GLU A 25 -12.90 7.57 2.90
CA GLU A 25 -13.50 8.42 1.86
C GLU A 25 -12.47 9.31 1.16
N ASP A 26 -11.50 9.87 1.91
CA ASP A 26 -10.42 10.68 1.35
C ASP A 26 -9.50 9.83 0.45
N VAL A 27 -9.19 8.60 0.86
CA VAL A 27 -8.39 7.64 0.06
C VAL A 27 -9.12 7.28 -1.21
N MET A 28 -10.42 6.93 -1.14
CA MET A 28 -11.24 6.62 -2.32
C MET A 28 -11.28 7.79 -3.30
N ALA A 29 -11.46 9.02 -2.79
CA ALA A 29 -11.46 10.22 -3.63
C ALA A 29 -10.09 10.45 -4.31
N GLN A 30 -8.98 10.20 -3.61
CA GLN A 30 -7.64 10.29 -4.20
C GLN A 30 -7.43 9.24 -5.30
N ILE A 31 -7.85 7.99 -5.06
CA ILE A 31 -7.74 6.90 -6.05
C ILE A 31 -8.57 7.26 -7.29
N GLU A 32 -9.81 7.73 -7.12
CA GLU A 32 -10.66 8.16 -8.24
C GLU A 32 -10.01 9.29 -9.05
N ASN A 33 -9.48 10.30 -8.36
CA ASN A 33 -8.87 11.46 -9.03
C ASN A 33 -7.58 11.13 -9.79
N ILE A 34 -6.77 10.19 -9.27
CA ILE A 34 -5.45 9.88 -9.83
C ILE A 34 -5.52 8.72 -10.82
N HIS A 35 -6.32 7.69 -10.51
CA HIS A 35 -6.36 6.44 -11.27
C HIS A 35 -7.68 6.20 -12.01
N GLY A 36 -8.76 6.92 -11.68
CA GLY A 36 -10.03 6.89 -12.40
C GLY A 36 -10.89 5.64 -12.17
N ASP A 37 -10.56 4.80 -11.18
CA ASP A 37 -11.30 3.56 -10.88
C ASP A 37 -11.18 3.17 -9.40
N SER A 38 -11.83 3.95 -8.54
CA SER A 38 -11.86 3.68 -7.09
C SER A 38 -12.70 2.46 -6.74
N VAL A 39 -13.76 2.19 -7.51
CA VAL A 39 -14.63 1.02 -7.29
C VAL A 39 -13.88 -0.28 -7.57
N GLY A 40 -13.22 -0.37 -8.73
CA GLY A 40 -12.39 -1.52 -9.08
C GLY A 40 -11.23 -1.73 -8.09
N PHE A 41 -10.67 -0.64 -7.57
CA PHE A 41 -9.69 -0.74 -6.49
C PHE A 41 -10.27 -1.35 -5.22
N GLY A 42 -11.45 -0.92 -4.79
CA GLY A 42 -12.12 -1.47 -3.60
C GLY A 42 -12.37 -2.97 -3.70
N GLU A 43 -12.76 -3.46 -4.88
CA GLU A 43 -12.94 -4.90 -5.15
C GLU A 43 -11.60 -5.65 -5.10
N ALA A 44 -10.54 -5.09 -5.72
CA ALA A 44 -9.20 -5.68 -5.70
C ALA A 44 -8.60 -5.69 -4.27
N PHE A 45 -8.80 -4.61 -3.50
CA PHE A 45 -8.40 -4.51 -2.11
C PHE A 45 -9.04 -5.63 -1.27
N GLY A 46 -10.36 -5.80 -1.38
CA GLY A 46 -11.08 -6.84 -0.63
C GLY A 46 -10.57 -8.26 -0.97
N ARG A 47 -10.39 -8.56 -2.27
CA ARG A 47 -9.84 -9.85 -2.71
C ARG A 47 -8.42 -10.10 -2.17
N LEU A 48 -7.56 -9.08 -2.22
CA LEU A 48 -6.18 -9.17 -1.74
C LEU A 48 -6.14 -9.40 -0.23
N GLN A 49 -6.93 -8.62 0.53
CA GLN A 49 -6.98 -8.72 1.99
C GLN A 49 -7.50 -10.09 2.43
N ASP A 50 -8.58 -10.57 1.84
CA ASP A 50 -9.13 -11.90 2.11
C ASP A 50 -8.10 -13.01 1.81
N ALA A 51 -7.38 -12.88 0.68
CA ALA A 51 -6.37 -13.86 0.31
C ALA A 51 -5.21 -13.93 1.32
N PHE A 52 -4.77 -12.81 1.86
CA PHE A 52 -3.77 -12.78 2.94
C PHE A 52 -4.33 -13.31 4.27
N LEU A 53 -5.55 -12.92 4.64
CA LEU A 53 -6.19 -13.38 5.89
C LEU A 53 -6.43 -14.91 5.91
N PHE A 54 -6.77 -15.50 4.77
CA PHE A 54 -7.07 -16.93 4.68
C PHE A 54 -5.89 -17.76 4.15
N GLY A 55 -4.74 -17.15 3.86
CA GLY A 55 -3.55 -17.83 3.38
C GLY A 55 -3.76 -18.47 2.01
N ASP A 56 -4.25 -17.69 1.04
CA ASP A 56 -4.50 -18.13 -0.35
C ASP A 56 -3.47 -17.50 -1.32
N PRO A 57 -2.29 -18.11 -1.48
CA PRO A 57 -1.26 -17.60 -2.38
C PRO A 57 -1.68 -17.65 -3.85
N THR A 58 -2.62 -18.51 -4.22
CA THR A 58 -3.11 -18.60 -5.59
C THR A 58 -3.86 -17.34 -6.00
N THR A 59 -4.79 -16.88 -5.16
CA THR A 59 -5.51 -15.62 -5.42
C THR A 59 -4.56 -14.42 -5.42
N ILE A 60 -3.55 -14.40 -4.53
CA ILE A 60 -2.53 -13.33 -4.52
C ILE A 60 -1.75 -13.33 -5.85
N ALA A 61 -1.32 -14.50 -6.31
CA ALA A 61 -0.59 -14.65 -7.56
C ALA A 61 -1.44 -14.25 -8.80
N GLU A 62 -2.73 -14.57 -8.81
CA GLU A 62 -3.66 -14.16 -9.87
C GLU A 62 -3.86 -12.64 -9.96
N LEU A 63 -3.68 -11.93 -8.84
CA LEU A 63 -3.72 -10.46 -8.81
C LEU A 63 -2.43 -9.80 -9.30
N GLY A 64 -1.36 -10.55 -9.56
CA GLY A 64 -0.08 -10.03 -10.01
C GLY A 64 -0.05 -9.62 -11.49
N ALA A 65 0.68 -8.55 -11.79
CA ALA A 65 1.09 -8.21 -13.15
C ALA A 65 2.49 -8.81 -13.42
N TYR A 66 2.61 -9.66 -14.40
CA TYR A 66 3.85 -10.39 -14.68
C TYR A 66 4.61 -9.85 -15.90
N PRO A 67 5.96 -9.80 -15.88
CA PRO A 67 6.83 -10.20 -14.77
C PRO A 67 6.65 -9.32 -13.52
N LEU A 68 6.56 -9.95 -12.34
CA LEU A 68 6.36 -9.27 -11.06
C LEU A 68 7.71 -9.14 -10.32
N THR A 69 8.08 -7.93 -9.96
CA THR A 69 9.29 -7.68 -9.15
C THR A 69 9.01 -7.91 -7.67
N VAL A 70 9.80 -8.78 -7.05
CA VAL A 70 9.76 -9.07 -5.61
C VAL A 70 11.12 -8.81 -4.99
N ASN A 71 11.19 -7.86 -4.06
CA ASN A 71 12.36 -7.61 -3.24
C ASN A 71 12.21 -8.40 -1.94
N ALA A 72 13.01 -9.42 -1.75
CA ALA A 72 12.97 -10.28 -0.57
C ALA A 72 14.38 -10.82 -0.24
N ASN A 73 14.63 -11.08 1.04
CA ASN A 73 15.90 -11.66 1.50
C ASN A 73 17.16 -10.85 1.09
N GLY A 74 17.00 -9.54 0.85
CA GLY A 74 18.08 -8.67 0.39
C GLY A 74 18.43 -8.81 -1.11
N GLU A 75 17.58 -9.50 -1.87
CA GLU A 75 17.73 -9.72 -3.31
C GLU A 75 16.48 -9.28 -4.07
N VAL A 76 16.63 -9.09 -5.37
CA VAL A 76 15.52 -8.75 -6.29
C VAL A 76 15.23 -9.97 -7.16
N TYR A 77 13.98 -10.40 -7.15
CA TYR A 77 13.49 -11.52 -7.95
C TYR A 77 12.49 -11.01 -8.99
N ASP A 78 12.65 -11.42 -10.23
CA ASP A 78 11.67 -11.25 -11.30
C ASP A 78 10.87 -12.54 -11.44
N ILE A 79 9.65 -12.52 -10.94
CA ILE A 79 8.71 -13.64 -11.02
C ILE A 79 8.02 -13.58 -12.38
N LEU A 80 8.19 -14.61 -13.19
CA LEU A 80 7.75 -14.57 -14.58
C LEU A 80 6.30 -14.98 -14.77
N GLU A 81 5.79 -15.86 -13.90
CA GLU A 81 4.43 -16.38 -13.99
C GLU A 81 3.81 -16.64 -12.59
N PRO A 82 2.47 -16.67 -12.49
CA PRO A 82 1.78 -16.82 -11.20
C PRO A 82 2.22 -18.04 -10.40
N GLN A 83 2.49 -19.17 -11.05
CA GLN A 83 2.88 -20.41 -10.37
C GLN A 83 4.22 -20.26 -9.65
N ASP A 84 5.16 -19.49 -10.20
CA ASP A 84 6.46 -19.24 -9.57
C ASP A 84 6.28 -18.51 -8.23
N LEU A 85 5.30 -17.58 -8.15
CA LEU A 85 4.99 -16.91 -6.88
C LEU A 85 4.36 -17.87 -5.87
N VAL A 86 3.41 -18.72 -6.31
CA VAL A 86 2.76 -19.71 -5.44
C VAL A 86 3.79 -20.69 -4.87
N ASP A 87 4.66 -21.23 -5.70
CA ASP A 87 5.65 -22.24 -5.31
C ASP A 87 6.71 -21.71 -4.33
N ASN A 88 6.97 -20.39 -4.35
CA ASN A 88 7.96 -19.74 -3.50
C ASN A 88 7.36 -18.77 -2.48
N PHE A 89 6.05 -18.79 -2.25
CA PHE A 89 5.33 -17.77 -1.50
C PHE A 89 5.91 -17.52 -0.10
N ASP A 90 6.06 -18.57 0.71
CA ASP A 90 6.58 -18.48 2.06
C ASP A 90 8.08 -18.11 2.15
N ALA A 91 8.83 -18.36 1.07
CA ALA A 91 10.22 -17.96 0.98
C ALA A 91 10.38 -16.47 0.60
N LEU A 92 9.40 -15.93 -0.14
CA LEU A 92 9.41 -14.55 -0.64
C LEU A 92 8.70 -13.57 0.29
N LEU A 93 7.67 -14.00 1.03
CA LEU A 93 6.91 -13.18 1.96
C LEU A 93 6.98 -13.75 3.37
N THR A 94 7.57 -12.96 4.29
CA THR A 94 7.56 -13.32 5.71
C THR A 94 6.14 -13.31 6.27
N GLN A 95 5.89 -14.09 7.33
CA GLN A 95 4.60 -14.08 8.01
C GLN A 95 4.23 -12.69 8.53
N GLU A 96 5.21 -11.91 9.00
CA GLU A 96 4.99 -10.52 9.45
C GLU A 96 4.43 -9.65 8.32
N THR A 97 4.99 -9.76 7.11
CA THR A 97 4.50 -9.03 5.92
C THR A 97 3.09 -9.50 5.53
N GLN A 98 2.85 -10.81 5.54
CA GLN A 98 1.53 -11.37 5.25
C GLN A 98 0.46 -10.89 6.24
N ASP A 99 0.77 -10.88 7.54
CA ASP A 99 -0.13 -10.40 8.60
C ASP A 99 -0.41 -8.90 8.47
N ALA A 100 0.62 -8.10 8.14
CA ALA A 100 0.48 -6.66 7.92
C ALA A 100 -0.44 -6.35 6.71
N LEU A 101 -0.30 -7.11 5.62
CA LEU A 101 -1.14 -6.97 4.42
C LEU A 101 -2.58 -7.42 4.68
N GLY A 102 -2.77 -8.53 5.39
CA GLY A 102 -4.10 -9.04 5.77
C GLY A 102 -4.85 -8.13 6.74
N SER A 103 -4.14 -7.34 7.55
CA SER A 103 -4.73 -6.41 8.52
C SER A 103 -4.67 -4.93 8.09
N GLN A 104 -4.37 -4.64 6.81
CA GLN A 104 -4.28 -3.29 6.27
C GLN A 104 -5.56 -2.50 6.49
N ASP A 105 -5.48 -1.34 7.16
CA ASP A 105 -6.57 -0.38 7.20
C ASP A 105 -6.61 0.40 5.87
N PHE A 106 -7.82 0.58 5.33
CA PHE A 106 -8.01 1.30 4.07
C PHE A 106 -7.56 2.77 4.18
N ALA A 107 -7.78 3.39 5.35
CA ALA A 107 -7.38 4.77 5.61
C ALA A 107 -5.85 4.96 5.65
N ASP A 108 -5.07 3.90 5.87
CA ASP A 108 -3.60 3.94 5.96
C ASP A 108 -2.91 3.63 4.63
N LEU A 109 -3.67 3.50 3.53
CA LEU A 109 -3.11 3.30 2.20
C LEU A 109 -2.35 4.52 1.71
N ILE A 110 -1.26 4.29 0.97
CA ILE A 110 -0.44 5.33 0.35
C ILE A 110 -0.86 5.47 -1.11
N VAL A 111 -1.48 6.60 -1.48
CA VAL A 111 -1.90 6.85 -2.88
C VAL A 111 -0.91 7.76 -3.56
N THR A 112 -0.34 7.31 -4.68
CA THR A 112 0.59 8.07 -5.53
C THR A 112 0.18 7.95 -7.00
N SER A 113 0.85 8.69 -7.89
CA SER A 113 0.65 8.57 -9.33
C SER A 113 1.12 7.22 -9.91
N GLU A 114 1.96 6.49 -9.20
CA GLU A 114 2.49 5.19 -9.62
C GLU A 114 1.58 4.03 -9.21
N GLY A 115 0.79 4.23 -8.16
CA GLY A 115 -0.11 3.21 -7.64
C GLY A 115 -0.52 3.45 -6.19
N VAL A 116 -1.05 2.42 -5.58
CA VAL A 116 -1.47 2.38 -4.18
C VAL A 116 -0.60 1.42 -3.40
N GLY A 117 0.02 1.91 -2.33
CA GLY A 117 0.92 1.17 -1.46
C GLY A 117 0.22 0.68 -0.18
N PHE A 118 0.53 -0.56 0.19
CA PHE A 118 0.03 -1.27 1.36
C PHE A 118 1.16 -1.49 2.36
N ALA A 119 0.84 -1.57 3.64
CA ALA A 119 1.77 -1.90 4.72
C ALA A 119 3.10 -1.12 4.61
N ASN A 120 3.01 0.22 4.55
CA ASN A 120 4.15 1.12 4.36
C ASN A 120 4.98 0.86 3.09
N GLY A 121 4.35 0.38 2.02
CA GLY A 121 4.99 0.12 0.73
C GLY A 121 5.51 -1.31 0.56
N ALA A 122 5.11 -2.23 1.45
CA ALA A 122 5.45 -3.65 1.32
C ALA A 122 4.82 -4.30 0.06
N LEU A 123 3.70 -3.77 -0.41
CA LEU A 123 3.07 -4.19 -1.66
C LEU A 123 2.51 -2.97 -2.37
N TRP A 124 2.61 -2.97 -3.70
CA TRP A 124 2.05 -1.91 -4.54
C TRP A 124 1.11 -2.50 -5.58
N MET A 125 -0.04 -1.86 -5.74
CA MET A 125 -0.98 -2.12 -6.83
C MET A 125 -1.11 -0.91 -7.74
N SER A 126 -1.33 -1.15 -9.03
CA SER A 126 -1.65 -0.09 -10.00
C SER A 126 -2.77 -0.53 -10.91
N ASN A 127 -3.50 0.44 -11.46
CA ASN A 127 -4.50 0.20 -12.49
C ASN A 127 -3.80 0.08 -13.85
N ILE A 128 -3.63 -1.15 -14.35
CA ILE A 128 -2.87 -1.43 -15.56
C ILE A 128 -3.76 -1.64 -16.78
N CYS A 129 -3.24 -1.25 -17.95
CA CYS A 129 -3.91 -1.47 -19.23
C CYS A 129 -3.60 -2.87 -19.78
N TYR A 130 -4.61 -3.59 -20.23
CA TYR A 130 -4.48 -4.90 -20.84
C TYR A 130 -4.63 -4.89 -22.37
N ASP A 131 -4.88 -3.72 -22.96
CA ASP A 131 -4.95 -3.54 -24.42
C ASP A 131 -4.22 -2.26 -24.84
N ASP A 132 -3.84 -2.18 -26.11
CA ASP A 132 -3.08 -1.05 -26.68
C ASP A 132 -3.82 0.30 -26.58
N GLY A 133 -5.15 0.27 -26.49
CA GLY A 133 -5.99 1.46 -26.37
C GLY A 133 -6.34 1.83 -24.93
N CYS A 134 -5.88 1.06 -23.95
CA CYS A 134 -6.26 1.19 -22.54
C CYS A 134 -7.78 1.23 -22.29
N ASN A 135 -8.54 0.45 -23.10
CA ASN A 135 -9.99 0.32 -22.93
C ASN A 135 -10.35 -0.73 -21.87
N LYS A 136 -9.38 -1.60 -21.55
CA LYS A 136 -9.50 -2.61 -20.51
C LYS A 136 -8.40 -2.40 -19.50
N THR A 137 -8.81 -2.05 -18.29
CA THR A 137 -7.92 -1.88 -17.14
C THR A 137 -8.31 -2.83 -16.02
N ALA A 138 -7.35 -3.17 -15.18
CA ALA A 138 -7.60 -3.84 -13.92
C ALA A 138 -6.51 -3.49 -12.91
N TRP A 139 -6.88 -3.51 -11.65
CA TRP A 139 -5.93 -3.36 -10.56
C TRP A 139 -5.11 -4.62 -10.37
N ALA A 140 -3.80 -4.48 -10.40
CA ALA A 140 -2.87 -5.59 -10.25
C ALA A 140 -1.70 -5.23 -9.34
N ILE A 141 -1.13 -6.24 -8.69
CA ILE A 141 0.10 -6.11 -7.91
C ILE A 141 1.26 -5.89 -8.89
N ILE A 142 1.99 -4.78 -8.72
CA ILE A 142 3.12 -4.43 -9.59
C ILE A 142 4.48 -4.62 -8.91
N SER A 143 4.51 -4.67 -7.59
CA SER A 143 5.73 -4.98 -6.83
C SER A 143 5.42 -5.45 -5.40
N ILE A 144 6.33 -6.24 -4.85
CA ILE A 144 6.33 -6.69 -3.45
C ILE A 144 7.71 -6.36 -2.87
N ASN A 145 7.72 -5.76 -1.68
CA ASN A 145 8.93 -5.38 -0.95
C ASN A 145 8.85 -5.98 0.47
N ASN A 146 9.55 -7.06 0.70
CA ASN A 146 9.52 -7.81 1.95
C ASN A 146 10.78 -7.61 2.79
#